data_861b0a51a47233340379ba577598e887
#
_entry.id   861b0a51a47233340379ba577598e887
#
_cell.length_a   1.000
_cell.length_b   1.000
_cell.length_c   1.000
_cell.angle_alpha   90.00
_cell.angle_beta   90.00
_cell.angle_gamma   90.00
#
_symmetry.space_group_name_H-M   'P 1'
#
loop_
_entity.id
_entity.type
_entity.pdbx_description
1 polymer ?
#
loop_
_entity_poly.entity_id
_entity_poly.type
_entity_poly.pdbx_seq_one_letter_code
_entity_poly.pdbx_strand_id
1 'polypeptide(L)'
;KLFPFYQKISDVCSRIFGAKYTDPRPFTGMHCIDMITKTVCTPGSKMLILSKDHGGHASVKPVVERLGVKTMDAPYDIEENDLNYNAVNKIINEQAIDYILLAPSDLIKPLDVERIDTTNCVLLWDCSQVMGLIAAGLCPNPLKTMKNIIMFGGTHKTFPGPASGLIMTNDKYLHDMMETEINPKYLRHSQMHQKISLLFALIEFEKYGSGYMSHMVHCANYLGANLRDRGYDVADVHG
;
A
#
# COMPACT_ATOMS: atom_id res chain seq x y z
N LYS A 1 -0.32 -13.03 26.07
CA LYS A 1 -0.82 -11.73 26.64
C LYS A 1 -0.60 -10.52 25.72
N LEU A 2 -0.12 -10.70 24.48
CA LEU A 2 0.04 -9.63 23.47
C LEU A 2 -1.22 -9.44 22.61
N PHE A 3 -2.05 -10.45 22.55
CA PHE A 3 -3.30 -10.50 21.77
C PHE A 3 -4.22 -9.28 21.96
N PRO A 4 -4.42 -8.73 23.17
CA PRO A 4 -5.28 -7.57 23.35
C PRO A 4 -4.79 -6.30 22.64
N PHE A 5 -3.47 -6.12 22.49
CA PHE A 5 -2.91 -4.96 21.76
C PHE A 5 -3.12 -5.08 20.25
N TYR A 6 -2.90 -6.27 19.70
CA TYR A 6 -3.16 -6.51 18.28
C TYR A 6 -4.65 -6.36 17.95
N GLN A 7 -5.53 -6.87 18.84
CA GLN A 7 -6.95 -6.69 18.66
C GLN A 7 -7.33 -5.21 18.66
N LYS A 8 -6.81 -4.40 19.56
CA LYS A 8 -7.06 -2.95 19.58
C LYS A 8 -6.57 -2.25 18.31
N ILE A 9 -5.40 -2.64 17.79
CA ILE A 9 -4.91 -2.11 16.51
C ILE A 9 -5.89 -2.48 15.40
N SER A 10 -6.31 -3.74 15.32
CA SER A 10 -7.27 -4.22 14.33
C SER A 10 -8.61 -3.49 14.44
N ASP A 11 -9.11 -3.25 15.64
CA ASP A 11 -10.37 -2.53 15.87
C ASP A 11 -10.30 -1.09 15.36
N VAL A 12 -9.18 -0.40 15.61
CA VAL A 12 -8.99 0.98 15.11
C VAL A 12 -8.80 0.97 13.59
N CYS A 13 -8.01 0.05 13.03
CA CYS A 13 -7.86 -0.09 11.58
C CYS A 13 -9.19 -0.41 10.89
N SER A 14 -10.06 -1.20 11.53
CA SER A 14 -11.40 -1.47 11.02
C SER A 14 -12.24 -0.18 10.91
N ARG A 15 -12.15 0.71 11.89
CA ARG A 15 -12.86 1.99 11.84
C ARG A 15 -12.28 2.98 10.84
N ILE A 16 -10.96 3.09 10.77
CA ILE A 16 -10.25 4.07 9.90
C ILE A 16 -10.26 3.59 8.44
N PHE A 17 -9.85 2.35 8.19
CA PHE A 17 -9.64 1.82 6.84
C PHE A 17 -10.77 0.89 6.37
N GLY A 18 -11.68 0.47 7.24
CA GLY A 18 -12.66 -0.57 6.91
C GLY A 18 -12.03 -1.95 6.74
N ALA A 19 -10.86 -2.18 7.31
CA ALA A 19 -10.14 -3.45 7.24
C ALA A 19 -10.80 -4.50 8.14
N LYS A 20 -11.15 -5.66 7.58
CA LYS A 20 -11.65 -6.82 8.35
C LYS A 20 -10.50 -7.56 9.03
N TYR A 21 -9.37 -7.66 8.36
CA TYR A 21 -8.18 -8.34 8.82
C TYR A 21 -6.99 -7.40 8.76
N THR A 22 -6.29 -7.28 9.87
CA THR A 22 -5.14 -6.39 10.02
C THR A 22 -4.00 -7.15 10.67
N ASP A 23 -2.82 -7.13 10.05
CA ASP A 23 -1.58 -7.65 10.63
C ASP A 23 -0.61 -6.50 10.91
N PRO A 24 -0.40 -6.14 12.18
CA PRO A 24 0.55 -5.10 12.57
C PRO A 24 1.94 -5.66 12.87
N ARG A 25 2.21 -6.94 12.64
CA ARG A 25 3.49 -7.57 13.02
C ARG A 25 4.70 -7.09 12.22
N PRO A 26 4.61 -6.68 10.93
CA PRO A 26 5.78 -6.21 10.17
C PRO A 26 6.49 -5.04 10.85
N PHE A 27 7.81 -4.97 10.67
CA PHE A 27 8.64 -3.90 11.27
C PHE A 27 8.74 -2.65 10.42
N THR A 28 8.55 -2.78 9.10
CA THR A 28 8.66 -1.71 8.11
C THR A 28 7.79 -2.02 6.89
N GLY A 29 7.60 -1.06 5.98
CA GLY A 29 6.96 -1.30 4.68
C GLY A 29 7.68 -2.37 3.85
N MET A 30 9.02 -2.35 3.82
CA MET A 30 9.80 -3.41 3.14
C MET A 30 9.58 -4.80 3.75
N HIS A 31 9.44 -4.88 5.06
CA HIS A 31 9.13 -6.15 5.72
C HIS A 31 7.69 -6.62 5.37
N CYS A 32 6.75 -5.71 5.12
CA CYS A 32 5.44 -6.08 4.56
C CYS A 32 5.59 -6.74 3.19
N ILE A 33 6.36 -6.14 2.26
CA ILE A 33 6.61 -6.70 0.94
C ILE A 33 7.22 -8.11 1.06
N ASP A 34 8.26 -8.26 1.87
CA ASP A 34 8.96 -9.54 2.07
C ASP A 34 8.01 -10.62 2.64
N MET A 35 7.22 -10.29 3.64
CA MET A 35 6.26 -11.21 4.25
C MET A 35 5.15 -11.61 3.29
N ILE A 36 4.52 -10.64 2.62
CA ILE A 36 3.41 -10.88 1.69
C ILE A 36 3.88 -11.72 0.51
N THR A 37 4.99 -11.34 -0.12
CA THR A 37 5.47 -12.06 -1.31
C THR A 37 5.89 -13.48 -1.00
N LYS A 38 6.51 -13.73 0.14
CA LYS A 38 6.90 -15.08 0.58
C LYS A 38 5.72 -15.98 0.98
N THR A 39 4.60 -15.39 1.38
CA THR A 39 3.44 -16.15 1.86
C THR A 39 2.35 -16.33 0.80
N VAL A 40 2.21 -15.37 -0.09
CA VAL A 40 1.13 -15.34 -1.09
C VAL A 40 1.62 -15.72 -2.48
N CYS A 41 2.83 -15.29 -2.86
CA CYS A 41 3.33 -15.53 -4.21
C CYS A 41 3.97 -16.91 -4.34
N THR A 42 3.77 -17.54 -5.50
CA THR A 42 4.33 -18.85 -5.82
C THR A 42 5.47 -18.77 -6.84
N PRO A 43 6.54 -19.56 -6.72
CA PRO A 43 7.58 -19.62 -7.74
C PRO A 43 7.01 -19.97 -9.12
N GLY A 44 7.51 -19.28 -10.14
CA GLY A 44 7.06 -19.46 -11.53
C GLY A 44 5.85 -18.62 -11.93
N SER A 45 5.14 -18.01 -10.97
CA SER A 45 4.02 -17.10 -11.24
C SER A 45 4.48 -15.82 -11.96
N LYS A 46 3.51 -15.12 -12.55
CA LYS A 46 3.71 -13.87 -13.29
C LYS A 46 3.17 -12.69 -12.49
N MET A 47 3.95 -11.64 -12.42
CA MET A 47 3.62 -10.44 -11.67
C MET A 47 3.85 -9.17 -12.49
N LEU A 48 2.83 -8.30 -12.56
CA LEU A 48 3.02 -6.92 -13.00
C LEU A 48 3.56 -6.10 -11.83
N ILE A 49 4.55 -5.26 -12.10
CA ILE A 49 5.14 -4.34 -11.12
C ILE A 49 5.17 -2.92 -11.66
N LEU A 50 5.06 -1.93 -10.79
CA LEU A 50 5.37 -0.56 -11.16
C LEU A 50 6.89 -0.44 -11.33
N SER A 51 7.34 -0.06 -12.54
CA SER A 51 8.77 0.08 -12.85
C SER A 51 9.40 1.18 -11.99
N LYS A 52 10.67 0.98 -11.63
CA LYS A 52 11.48 2.02 -10.98
C LYS A 52 11.55 3.30 -11.83
N ASP A 53 11.62 3.16 -13.16
CA ASP A 53 11.71 4.29 -14.08
C ASP A 53 10.42 5.13 -14.13
N HIS A 54 9.33 4.58 -13.59
CA HIS A 54 8.02 5.23 -13.45
C HIS A 54 7.63 5.44 -11.98
N GLY A 55 8.61 5.66 -11.11
CA GLY A 55 8.39 5.96 -9.69
C GLY A 55 8.14 4.76 -8.80
N GLY A 56 8.32 3.53 -9.29
CA GLY A 56 8.23 2.32 -8.48
C GLY A 56 9.41 2.14 -7.53
N HIS A 57 9.17 1.46 -6.41
CA HIS A 57 10.20 1.21 -5.40
C HIS A 57 11.27 0.24 -5.92
N ALA A 58 12.54 0.68 -5.90
CA ALA A 58 13.68 -0.03 -6.48
C ALA A 58 13.89 -1.47 -5.95
N SER A 59 13.45 -1.74 -4.72
CA SER A 59 13.63 -3.06 -4.09
C SER A 59 12.58 -4.10 -4.48
N VAL A 60 11.49 -3.73 -5.13
CA VAL A 60 10.40 -4.67 -5.47
C VAL A 60 10.90 -5.77 -6.39
N LYS A 61 11.40 -5.39 -7.56
CA LYS A 61 11.84 -6.35 -8.58
C LYS A 61 12.85 -7.36 -8.04
N PRO A 62 13.98 -6.95 -7.43
CA PRO A 62 14.96 -7.92 -6.92
C PRO A 62 14.44 -8.82 -5.79
N VAL A 63 13.47 -8.36 -4.98
CA VAL A 63 12.88 -9.18 -3.93
C VAL A 63 12.01 -10.29 -4.52
N VAL A 64 11.10 -9.95 -5.45
CA VAL A 64 10.16 -10.93 -6.01
C VAL A 64 10.83 -11.89 -6.99
N GLU A 65 11.80 -11.43 -7.78
CA GLU A 65 12.56 -12.30 -8.69
C GLU A 65 13.42 -13.34 -7.94
N ARG A 66 13.93 -12.99 -6.76
CA ARG A 66 14.64 -13.94 -5.88
C ARG A 66 13.74 -15.08 -5.42
N LEU A 67 12.43 -14.88 -5.38
CA LEU A 67 11.44 -15.94 -5.07
C LEU A 67 11.05 -16.79 -6.31
N GLY A 68 11.65 -16.52 -7.47
CA GLY A 68 11.32 -17.20 -8.72
C GLY A 68 10.06 -16.69 -9.39
N VAL A 69 9.55 -15.54 -9.02
CA VAL A 69 8.41 -14.86 -9.65
C VAL A 69 8.91 -14.15 -10.92
N LYS A 70 8.17 -14.28 -12.01
CA LYS A 70 8.48 -13.62 -13.29
C LYS A 70 7.85 -12.24 -13.32
N THR A 71 8.67 -11.21 -13.33
CA THR A 71 8.19 -9.83 -13.33
C THR A 71 8.04 -9.26 -14.75
N MET A 72 7.05 -8.40 -14.91
CA MET A 72 6.83 -7.56 -16.09
C MET A 72 6.47 -6.15 -15.61
N ASP A 73 6.96 -5.13 -16.31
CA ASP A 73 6.62 -3.75 -15.98
C ASP A 73 5.16 -3.47 -16.39
N ALA A 74 4.40 -2.86 -15.48
CA ALA A 74 3.04 -2.42 -15.76
C ALA A 74 3.08 -1.26 -16.78
N PRO A 75 2.20 -1.28 -17.80
CA PRO A 75 2.09 -0.17 -18.74
C PRO A 75 1.84 1.16 -18.04
N TYR A 76 2.62 2.16 -18.39
CA TYR A 76 2.59 3.49 -17.79
C TYR A 76 2.41 4.55 -18.87
N ASP A 77 1.59 5.56 -18.60
CA ASP A 77 1.41 6.72 -19.44
C ASP A 77 2.25 7.88 -18.88
N ILE A 78 3.31 8.23 -19.60
CA ILE A 78 4.26 9.26 -19.17
C ILE A 78 3.62 10.66 -19.22
N GLU A 79 2.74 10.92 -20.19
CA GLU A 79 2.08 12.22 -20.33
C GLU A 79 1.10 12.47 -19.18
N GLU A 80 0.35 11.42 -18.82
CA GLU A 80 -0.62 11.47 -17.72
C GLU A 80 0.02 11.25 -16.33
N ASN A 81 1.29 10.86 -16.25
CA ASN A 81 1.96 10.43 -15.02
C ASN A 81 1.13 9.41 -14.23
N ASP A 82 0.63 8.38 -14.93
CA ASP A 82 -0.25 7.37 -14.35
C ASP A 82 -0.09 6.01 -15.04
N LEU A 83 -0.66 4.96 -14.47
CA LEU A 83 -0.79 3.68 -15.13
C LEU A 83 -1.72 3.79 -16.35
N ASN A 84 -1.35 3.14 -17.44
CA ASN A 84 -2.30 2.90 -18.53
C ASN A 84 -3.23 1.73 -18.15
N TYR A 85 -4.29 2.03 -17.40
CA TYR A 85 -5.20 1.02 -16.82
C TYR A 85 -5.83 0.11 -17.87
N ASN A 86 -6.13 0.63 -19.07
CA ASN A 86 -6.68 -0.18 -20.16
C ASN A 86 -5.66 -1.23 -20.63
N ALA A 87 -4.42 -0.82 -20.82
CA ALA A 87 -3.33 -1.74 -21.20
C ALA A 87 -2.98 -2.70 -20.06
N VAL A 88 -3.01 -2.26 -18.79
CA VAL A 88 -2.84 -3.12 -17.61
C VAL A 88 -3.90 -4.22 -17.61
N ASN A 89 -5.17 -3.87 -17.69
CA ASN A 89 -6.28 -4.83 -17.68
C ASN A 89 -6.24 -5.79 -18.88
N LYS A 90 -5.84 -5.29 -20.06
CA LYS A 90 -5.63 -6.14 -21.23
C LYS A 90 -4.57 -7.20 -20.98
N ILE A 91 -3.41 -6.82 -20.43
CA ILE A 91 -2.31 -7.75 -20.13
C ILE A 91 -2.74 -8.77 -19.06
N ILE A 92 -3.46 -8.35 -18.02
CA ILE A 92 -3.99 -9.25 -16.97
C ILE A 92 -4.80 -10.39 -17.62
N ASN A 93 -5.71 -10.04 -18.53
CA ASN A 93 -6.61 -11.00 -19.16
C ASN A 93 -5.92 -11.88 -20.22
N GLU A 94 -5.01 -11.30 -21.04
CA GLU A 94 -4.37 -12.02 -22.14
C GLU A 94 -3.18 -12.89 -21.71
N GLN A 95 -2.47 -12.52 -20.64
CA GLN A 95 -1.22 -13.19 -20.25
C GLN A 95 -1.30 -14.01 -18.98
N ALA A 96 -2.50 -14.17 -18.41
CA ALA A 96 -2.73 -14.90 -17.16
C ALA A 96 -1.76 -14.40 -16.06
N ILE A 97 -1.91 -13.15 -15.67
CA ILE A 97 -1.16 -12.54 -14.58
C ILE A 97 -1.73 -13.02 -13.25
N ASP A 98 -0.87 -13.52 -12.37
CA ASP A 98 -1.26 -14.03 -11.06
C ASP A 98 -1.32 -12.90 -10.01
N TYR A 99 -0.37 -11.95 -10.11
CA TYR A 99 -0.20 -10.88 -9.13
C TYR A 99 0.07 -9.53 -9.80
N ILE A 100 -0.35 -8.48 -9.12
CA ILE A 100 0.07 -7.11 -9.44
C ILE A 100 0.65 -6.53 -8.16
N LEU A 101 1.89 -6.06 -8.18
CA LEU A 101 2.52 -5.40 -7.04
C LEU A 101 2.85 -3.96 -7.39
N LEU A 102 2.06 -3.06 -6.85
CA LEU A 102 2.26 -1.62 -6.99
C LEU A 102 2.84 -1.08 -5.69
N ALA A 103 4.07 -0.63 -5.76
CA ALA A 103 4.79 -0.02 -4.63
C ALA A 103 5.40 1.31 -5.08
N PRO A 104 4.59 2.35 -5.23
CA PRO A 104 5.08 3.66 -5.63
C PRO A 104 5.96 4.26 -4.55
N SER A 105 7.10 4.81 -4.97
CA SER A 105 8.04 5.56 -4.13
C SER A 105 7.95 7.04 -4.40
N ASP A 106 7.84 7.39 -5.66
CA ASP A 106 7.77 8.77 -6.14
C ASP A 106 6.42 8.95 -6.85
N LEU A 107 5.50 9.66 -6.20
CA LEU A 107 4.16 9.93 -6.70
C LEU A 107 3.96 11.42 -6.89
N ILE A 108 3.43 11.82 -8.04
CA ILE A 108 2.88 13.15 -8.26
C ILE A 108 1.39 13.15 -7.87
N LYS A 109 0.67 12.10 -8.23
CA LYS A 109 -0.74 11.88 -7.84
C LYS A 109 -0.95 10.44 -7.35
N PRO A 110 -1.95 10.19 -6.50
CA PRO A 110 -2.31 8.82 -6.11
C PRO A 110 -2.72 7.99 -7.32
N LEU A 111 -2.30 6.71 -7.35
CA LEU A 111 -2.79 5.76 -8.37
C LEU A 111 -4.25 5.40 -8.09
N ASP A 112 -5.07 5.38 -9.14
CA ASP A 112 -6.47 4.93 -9.07
C ASP A 112 -6.53 3.40 -9.25
N VAL A 113 -6.13 2.68 -8.20
CA VAL A 113 -6.05 1.22 -8.24
C VAL A 113 -7.41 0.54 -8.39
N GLU A 114 -8.53 1.24 -8.14
CA GLU A 114 -9.87 0.71 -8.32
C GLU A 114 -10.23 0.46 -9.81
N ARG A 115 -9.45 1.04 -10.74
CA ARG A 115 -9.58 0.80 -12.19
C ARG A 115 -8.94 -0.51 -12.65
N ILE A 116 -8.24 -1.24 -11.76
CA ILE A 116 -7.60 -2.52 -12.07
C ILE A 116 -8.58 -3.65 -11.85
N ASP A 117 -8.73 -4.52 -12.85
CA ASP A 117 -9.54 -5.73 -12.75
C ASP A 117 -8.78 -6.82 -11.97
N THR A 118 -9.19 -7.07 -10.75
CA THR A 118 -8.61 -8.09 -9.87
C THR A 118 -9.41 -9.39 -9.83
N THR A 119 -10.29 -9.63 -10.82
CA THR A 119 -11.15 -10.83 -10.84
C THR A 119 -10.32 -12.13 -10.83
N ASN A 120 -9.23 -12.17 -11.60
CA ASN A 120 -8.39 -13.34 -11.78
C ASN A 120 -6.96 -13.19 -11.25
N CYS A 121 -6.64 -12.12 -10.56
CA CYS A 121 -5.32 -11.86 -9.99
C CYS A 121 -5.44 -11.22 -8.61
N VAL A 122 -4.32 -11.18 -7.87
CA VAL A 122 -4.26 -10.53 -6.56
C VAL A 122 -3.49 -9.22 -6.68
N LEU A 123 -4.09 -8.13 -6.23
CA LEU A 123 -3.42 -6.85 -6.11
C LEU A 123 -2.71 -6.74 -4.75
N LEU A 124 -1.41 -6.54 -4.79
CA LEU A 124 -0.55 -6.24 -3.66
C LEU A 124 -0.20 -4.75 -3.72
N TRP A 125 -0.85 -3.93 -2.90
CA TRP A 125 -0.70 -2.47 -2.99
C TRP A 125 0.02 -1.88 -1.80
N ASP A 126 1.23 -1.39 -2.02
CA ASP A 126 1.95 -0.56 -1.05
C ASP A 126 1.38 0.86 -1.07
N CYS A 127 0.52 1.14 -0.13
CA CYS A 127 -0.09 2.46 0.04
C CYS A 127 0.70 3.40 0.95
N SER A 128 1.95 3.11 1.28
CA SER A 128 2.76 3.90 2.24
C SER A 128 2.72 5.39 1.96
N GLN A 129 2.77 5.79 0.67
CA GLN A 129 2.79 7.20 0.27
C GLN A 129 1.43 7.90 0.43
N VAL A 130 0.33 7.15 0.46
CA VAL A 130 -1.03 7.68 0.50
C VAL A 130 -1.86 7.16 1.69
N MET A 131 -1.26 6.37 2.57
CA MET A 131 -1.95 5.72 3.69
C MET A 131 -2.69 6.73 4.58
N GLY A 132 -2.06 7.86 4.90
CA GLY A 132 -2.70 8.92 5.67
C GLY A 132 -3.87 9.58 4.94
N LEU A 133 -3.76 9.76 3.62
CA LEU A 133 -4.82 10.33 2.79
C LEU A 133 -6.03 9.39 2.70
N ILE A 134 -5.79 8.07 2.54
CA ILE A 134 -6.86 7.05 2.56
C ILE A 134 -7.55 7.04 3.92
N ALA A 135 -6.78 7.03 5.00
CA ALA A 135 -7.28 7.04 6.37
C ALA A 135 -8.14 8.29 6.67
N ALA A 136 -7.80 9.42 6.06
CA ALA A 136 -8.53 10.68 6.19
C ALA A 136 -9.74 10.80 5.24
N GLY A 137 -9.93 9.85 4.32
CA GLY A 137 -10.98 9.89 3.30
C GLY A 137 -10.71 10.87 2.15
N LEU A 138 -9.45 11.27 1.95
CA LEU A 138 -9.00 12.18 0.88
C LEU A 138 -8.56 11.44 -0.40
N CYS A 139 -8.39 10.12 -0.32
CA CYS A 139 -8.15 9.24 -1.44
C CYS A 139 -9.13 8.06 -1.39
N PRO A 140 -9.42 7.42 -2.54
CA PRO A 140 -10.21 6.20 -2.59
C PRO A 140 -9.63 5.12 -1.68
N ASN A 141 -10.52 4.32 -1.10
CA ASN A 141 -10.12 3.21 -0.23
C ASN A 141 -10.52 1.87 -0.86
N PRO A 142 -9.60 1.20 -1.55
CA PRO A 142 -9.92 0.00 -2.31
C PRO A 142 -10.29 -1.20 -1.43
N LEU A 143 -10.01 -1.20 -0.13
CA LEU A 143 -10.52 -2.24 0.78
C LEU A 143 -12.05 -2.26 0.86
N LYS A 144 -12.73 -1.14 0.53
CA LYS A 144 -14.19 -1.04 0.57
C LYS A 144 -14.86 -1.55 -0.70
N THR A 145 -14.15 -1.51 -1.82
CA THR A 145 -14.72 -1.69 -3.17
C THR A 145 -14.17 -2.89 -3.90
N MET A 146 -12.90 -3.25 -3.67
CA MET A 146 -12.20 -4.30 -4.39
C MET A 146 -12.19 -5.64 -3.63
N LYS A 147 -12.09 -6.72 -4.40
CA LYS A 147 -11.77 -8.07 -3.93
C LYS A 147 -10.33 -8.42 -4.32
N ASN A 148 -9.81 -9.50 -3.77
CA ASN A 148 -8.47 -10.01 -4.07
C ASN A 148 -7.38 -8.95 -3.91
N ILE A 149 -7.45 -8.15 -2.84
CA ILE A 149 -6.49 -7.10 -2.54
C ILE A 149 -5.84 -7.29 -1.16
N ILE A 150 -4.54 -7.07 -1.11
CA ILE A 150 -3.79 -6.82 0.11
C ILE A 150 -3.26 -5.39 0.06
N MET A 151 -3.74 -4.54 0.94
CA MET A 151 -3.25 -3.18 1.13
C MET A 151 -2.25 -3.17 2.28
N PHE A 152 -1.08 -2.61 2.09
CA PHE A 152 -0.03 -2.61 3.11
C PHE A 152 0.86 -1.38 3.00
N GLY A 153 1.73 -1.18 3.99
CA GLY A 153 2.73 -0.12 3.90
C GLY A 153 3.45 0.17 5.20
N GLY A 154 4.43 1.06 5.10
CA GLY A 154 5.09 1.69 6.24
C GLY A 154 4.24 2.81 6.83
N THR A 155 4.17 2.86 8.16
CA THR A 155 3.28 3.76 8.89
C THR A 155 3.93 5.09 9.28
N HIS A 156 5.03 5.48 8.63
CA HIS A 156 5.83 6.66 8.98
C HIS A 156 6.06 7.63 7.81
N LYS A 157 5.18 7.59 6.81
CA LYS A 157 5.22 8.50 5.66
C LYS A 157 4.06 9.50 5.75
N THR A 158 3.06 9.41 4.87
CA THR A 158 1.86 10.27 5.01
C THR A 158 1.03 9.91 6.23
N PHE A 159 0.98 8.64 6.63
CA PHE A 159 0.43 8.30 7.94
C PHE A 159 1.46 8.68 9.02
N PRO A 160 1.10 9.56 9.99
CA PRO A 160 2.06 10.12 10.96
C PRO A 160 2.32 9.17 12.15
N GLY A 161 2.68 7.95 11.84
CA GLY A 161 2.95 6.90 12.82
C GLY A 161 4.44 6.61 13.01
N PRO A 162 4.78 5.63 13.87
CA PRO A 162 6.15 5.16 14.04
C PRO A 162 6.64 4.41 12.80
N ALA A 163 7.95 4.23 12.69
CA ALA A 163 8.52 3.30 11.73
C ALA A 163 8.06 1.87 12.05
N SER A 164 7.00 1.44 11.42
CA SER A 164 6.38 0.11 11.54
C SER A 164 5.78 -0.28 10.19
N GLY A 165 5.26 -1.51 10.09
CA GLY A 165 4.51 -1.98 8.94
C GLY A 165 3.09 -2.37 9.34
N LEU A 166 2.18 -2.27 8.38
CA LEU A 166 0.78 -2.65 8.52
C LEU A 166 0.33 -3.38 7.25
N ILE A 167 -0.32 -4.53 7.41
CA ILE A 167 -0.93 -5.28 6.31
C ILE A 167 -2.42 -5.39 6.59
N MET A 168 -3.25 -5.12 5.58
CA MET A 168 -4.71 -5.11 5.68
C MET A 168 -5.32 -5.81 4.47
N THR A 169 -6.38 -6.58 4.71
CA THR A 169 -7.19 -7.18 3.65
C THR A 169 -8.61 -7.41 4.14
N ASN A 170 -9.56 -7.50 3.21
CA ASN A 170 -10.94 -7.93 3.49
C ASN A 170 -11.20 -9.35 2.96
N ASP A 171 -10.20 -9.96 2.35
CA ASP A 171 -10.24 -11.33 1.85
C ASP A 171 -9.78 -12.32 2.93
N LYS A 172 -10.70 -13.21 3.32
CA LYS A 172 -10.41 -14.21 4.35
C LYS A 172 -9.37 -15.24 3.91
N TYR A 173 -9.39 -15.63 2.63
CA TYR A 173 -8.44 -16.61 2.12
C TYR A 173 -7.01 -16.08 2.14
N LEU A 174 -6.80 -14.85 1.67
CA LEU A 174 -5.50 -14.18 1.73
C LEU A 174 -5.01 -13.99 3.17
N HIS A 175 -5.93 -13.62 4.08
CA HIS A 175 -5.61 -13.51 5.50
C HIS A 175 -5.16 -14.86 6.09
N ASP A 176 -5.91 -15.92 5.87
CA ASP A 176 -5.60 -17.25 6.41
C ASP A 176 -4.26 -17.80 5.87
N MET A 177 -3.96 -17.57 4.58
CA MET A 177 -2.67 -17.90 3.99
C MET A 177 -1.52 -17.19 4.74
N MET A 178 -1.62 -15.88 4.92
CA MET A 178 -0.59 -15.11 5.62
C MET A 178 -0.46 -15.55 7.09
N GLU A 179 -1.55 -15.77 7.79
CA GLU A 179 -1.53 -16.13 9.20
C GLU A 179 -0.84 -17.50 9.43
N THR A 180 -1.09 -18.46 8.54
CA THR A 180 -0.49 -19.82 8.63
C THR A 180 1.01 -19.81 8.35
N GLU A 181 1.45 -18.92 7.46
CA GLU A 181 2.84 -18.90 6.98
C GLU A 181 3.73 -17.95 7.75
N ILE A 182 3.19 -16.81 8.22
CA ILE A 182 4.02 -15.77 8.84
C ILE A 182 4.63 -16.25 10.15
N ASN A 183 3.87 -16.86 11.05
CA ASN A 183 4.35 -17.33 12.34
C ASN A 183 4.34 -18.87 12.40
N PRO A 184 5.47 -19.53 12.69
CA PRO A 184 6.75 -18.97 13.12
C PRO A 184 7.78 -18.76 12.00
N LYS A 185 7.42 -18.91 10.72
CA LYS A 185 8.39 -19.04 9.61
C LYS A 185 9.16 -17.74 9.34
N TYR A 186 8.48 -16.59 9.34
CA TYR A 186 9.08 -15.30 8.98
C TYR A 186 9.16 -14.33 10.13
N LEU A 187 8.33 -14.50 11.16
CA LEU A 187 8.30 -13.62 12.32
C LEU A 187 8.08 -14.42 13.60
N ARG A 188 9.04 -14.34 14.52
CA ARG A 188 8.98 -14.99 15.82
C ARG A 188 8.60 -14.04 16.96
N HIS A 189 9.10 -12.82 16.90
CA HIS A 189 8.94 -11.83 17.95
C HIS A 189 8.50 -10.50 17.39
N SER A 190 7.53 -9.87 18.04
CA SER A 190 7.10 -8.51 17.75
C SER A 190 7.91 -7.49 18.53
N GLN A 191 8.18 -6.36 17.89
CA GLN A 191 8.77 -5.18 18.53
C GLN A 191 7.66 -4.40 19.22
N MET A 192 7.38 -4.74 20.50
CA MET A 192 6.23 -4.21 21.24
C MET A 192 6.21 -2.69 21.37
N HIS A 193 7.37 -2.07 21.50
CA HIS A 193 7.46 -0.61 21.53
C HIS A 193 6.92 0.03 20.24
N GLN A 194 7.20 -0.57 19.06
CA GLN A 194 6.63 -0.11 17.80
C GLN A 194 5.10 -0.30 17.76
N LYS A 195 4.59 -1.42 18.27
CA LYS A 195 3.15 -1.73 18.24
C LYS A 195 2.35 -0.86 19.18
N ILE A 196 2.91 -0.57 20.36
CA ILE A 196 2.31 0.38 21.30
C ILE A 196 2.29 1.79 20.68
N SER A 197 3.41 2.25 20.13
CA SER A 197 3.49 3.54 19.44
C SER A 197 2.53 3.63 18.25
N LEU A 198 2.40 2.54 17.48
CA LEU A 198 1.43 2.47 16.37
C LEU A 198 0.00 2.59 16.86
N LEU A 199 -0.36 1.90 17.95
CA LEU A 199 -1.70 2.00 18.53
C LEU A 199 -2.03 3.43 18.98
N PHE A 200 -1.09 4.12 19.62
CA PHE A 200 -1.29 5.52 20.00
C PHE A 200 -1.48 6.42 18.77
N ALA A 201 -0.63 6.25 17.75
CA ALA A 201 -0.74 7.02 16.51
C ALA A 201 -2.08 6.77 15.79
N LEU A 202 -2.57 5.53 15.76
CA LEU A 202 -3.86 5.18 15.18
C LEU A 202 -5.03 5.84 15.94
N ILE A 203 -5.02 5.81 17.28
CA ILE A 203 -6.04 6.45 18.11
C ILE A 203 -6.01 7.96 17.93
N GLU A 204 -4.83 8.56 17.90
CA GLU A 204 -4.67 10.00 17.66
C GLU A 204 -5.14 10.39 16.26
N PHE A 205 -4.80 9.57 15.25
CA PHE A 205 -5.23 9.78 13.88
C PHE A 205 -6.76 9.68 13.74
N GLU A 206 -7.40 8.70 14.39
CA GLU A 206 -8.85 8.57 14.38
C GLU A 206 -9.54 9.88 14.85
N LYS A 207 -8.92 10.60 15.77
CA LYS A 207 -9.45 11.83 16.34
C LYS A 207 -9.10 13.09 15.53
N TYR A 208 -7.89 13.19 15.04
CA TYR A 208 -7.36 14.43 14.47
C TYR A 208 -6.89 14.30 13.01
N GLY A 209 -6.78 13.08 12.49
CA GLY A 209 -6.10 12.78 11.22
C GLY A 209 -6.75 13.46 10.02
N SER A 210 -8.08 13.54 9.96
CA SER A 210 -8.76 14.18 8.81
C SER A 210 -8.39 15.67 8.70
N GLY A 211 -8.42 16.41 9.79
CA GLY A 211 -8.02 17.82 9.80
C GLY A 211 -6.54 18.00 9.48
N TYR A 212 -5.68 17.15 10.04
CA TYR A 212 -4.24 17.17 9.78
C TYR A 212 -3.92 16.92 8.29
N MET A 213 -4.51 15.88 7.70
CA MET A 213 -4.28 15.54 6.28
C MET A 213 -4.84 16.60 5.34
N SER A 214 -6.04 17.13 5.62
CA SER A 214 -6.61 18.23 4.83
C SER A 214 -5.71 19.46 4.84
N HIS A 215 -5.15 19.81 6.00
CA HIS A 215 -4.20 20.91 6.10
C HIS A 215 -2.90 20.64 5.35
N MET A 216 -2.37 19.42 5.42
CA MET A 216 -1.16 19.01 4.68
C MET A 216 -1.36 19.16 3.17
N VAL A 217 -2.49 18.67 2.62
CA VAL A 217 -2.82 18.80 1.19
C VAL A 217 -2.97 20.30 0.82
N HIS A 218 -3.66 21.08 1.65
CA HIS A 218 -3.78 22.53 1.43
C HIS A 218 -2.41 23.22 1.36
N CYS A 219 -1.50 22.91 2.28
CA CYS A 219 -0.15 23.49 2.29
C CYS A 219 0.64 23.10 1.03
N ALA A 220 0.55 21.84 0.59
CA ALA A 220 1.23 21.37 -0.62
C ALA A 220 0.71 22.10 -1.87
N ASN A 221 -0.61 22.19 -2.02
CA ASN A 221 -1.24 22.90 -3.15
C ASN A 221 -0.92 24.40 -3.13
N TYR A 222 -0.95 25.04 -1.95
CA TYR A 222 -0.58 26.44 -1.79
C TYR A 222 0.88 26.69 -2.17
N LEU A 223 1.80 25.82 -1.75
CA LEU A 223 3.21 25.91 -2.12
C LEU A 223 3.39 25.77 -3.64
N GLY A 224 2.76 24.75 -4.25
CA GLY A 224 2.83 24.52 -5.69
C GLY A 224 2.32 25.72 -6.49
N ALA A 225 1.18 26.29 -6.13
CA ALA A 225 0.62 27.47 -6.77
C ALA A 225 1.57 28.67 -6.68
N ASN A 226 2.09 28.97 -5.48
CA ASN A 226 3.02 30.08 -5.28
C ASN A 226 4.35 29.94 -6.03
N LEU A 227 4.83 28.71 -6.22
CA LEU A 227 6.03 28.46 -7.02
C LEU A 227 5.76 28.69 -8.50
N ARG A 228 4.62 28.23 -9.04
CA ARG A 228 4.21 28.49 -10.44
C ARG A 228 4.05 29.98 -10.70
N ASP A 229 3.41 30.72 -9.81
CA ASP A 229 3.25 32.17 -9.92
C ASP A 229 4.60 32.91 -9.98
N ARG A 230 5.67 32.32 -9.46
CA ARG A 230 7.04 32.83 -9.53
C ARG A 230 7.84 32.32 -10.73
N GLY A 231 7.20 31.57 -11.63
CA GLY A 231 7.82 31.06 -12.87
C GLY A 231 8.62 29.77 -12.70
N TYR A 232 8.48 29.06 -11.57
CA TYR A 232 9.06 27.71 -11.45
C TYR A 232 8.20 26.70 -12.18
N ASP A 233 8.86 25.74 -12.85
CA ASP A 233 8.20 24.60 -13.45
C ASP A 233 7.84 23.60 -12.33
N VAL A 234 6.55 23.53 -12.02
CA VAL A 234 6.01 22.64 -10.98
C VAL A 234 4.92 21.81 -11.60
N ALA A 235 4.99 20.49 -11.43
CA ALA A 235 3.98 19.58 -11.90
C ALA A 235 2.58 20.01 -11.42
N ASP A 236 1.63 20.05 -12.32
CA ASP A 236 0.25 20.36 -11.99
C ASP A 236 -0.46 19.10 -11.53
N VAL A 237 -0.88 19.11 -10.28
CA VAL A 237 -1.61 18.02 -9.66
C VAL A 237 -3.04 18.47 -9.44
N HIS A 238 -3.92 18.06 -10.32
CA HIS A 238 -5.34 18.22 -10.12
C HIS A 238 -5.83 17.11 -9.18
N GLY A 239 -5.92 17.40 -7.90
CA GLY A 239 -6.39 16.46 -6.89
C GLY A 239 -7.10 17.17 -5.76
#